data_a3b7393269f2dc0eb513548a3224c0b9
#
_entry.id   a3b7393269f2dc0eb513548a3224c0b9
#
_cell.length_a   1.000
_cell.length_b   1.000
_cell.length_c   1.000
_cell.angle_alpha   90.00
_cell.angle_beta   90.00
_cell.angle_gamma   90.00
#
_symmetry.space_group_name_H-M   'P 1'
#
loop_
_entity.id
_entity.type
_entity.pdbx_description
1 polymer ?
#
loop_
_entity_poly.entity_id
_entity_poly.type
_entity_poly.pdbx_seq_one_letter_code
_entity_poly.pdbx_strand_id
1 'polypeptide(L)'
;MKEQSLTKNAILNIIRQAMTIVFPLVTFPYVSRVLGKAEFGKYNFAVSIVSYFALLAAFGLTNYAVREGARIRKDRKALSHLTSQLFSFNLLTSAVAYILLFFITFYSSKLNIYFTLIAVQSLCIILTTIGLDWVNIVYEDFLYITVRYIIIQFIALIAIFLFVRKPDDTVIYCWIMIGGSYGGNVVNLFYIRKYVDVFFTFSIPFRKFFVPMAILFLNSLAVIIYVNSDITILGMFESDSVVGVYSFSSKIYNILKQLVNAVIVVAVPRLVVTLVSDVQRYRKYLKDIFNLLILILLPISAGLFMLSKSIILIVGGQEYLVGESVLRLLSFSVIFALISSIYTNCMLIIGREEKKILIGTSISAIFNIVGNLILIPYIGMIGAALTTVLAEFLNMLVQRYYSKKYVLSHNLANWKTFACSFLGAGIVVLGCWAINRIILGDTVMISALRIVTAIMVSVPSYLLILIALKHKTIVAMLGKFKNRM
;
A
#
# COMPACT_ATOMS: atom_id res chain seq x y z
N MET A 1 4.01 30.56 17.81
CA MET A 1 4.17 29.67 16.64
C MET A 1 3.26 30.20 15.53
N LYS A 2 3.79 30.48 14.31
CA LYS A 2 2.92 30.80 13.16
C LYS A 2 2.06 29.58 12.87
N GLU A 3 0.73 29.76 12.85
CA GLU A 3 -0.17 28.71 12.37
C GLU A 3 0.22 28.36 10.93
N GLN A 4 0.65 27.13 10.72
CA GLN A 4 0.97 26.67 9.37
C GLN A 4 -0.34 26.49 8.59
N SER A 5 -0.36 26.94 7.35
CA SER A 5 -1.54 26.80 6.49
C SER A 5 -1.89 25.32 6.32
N LEU A 6 -3.09 24.93 6.74
CA LEU A 6 -3.63 23.56 6.58
C LEU A 6 -3.53 23.07 5.13
N THR A 7 -3.76 23.97 4.18
CA THR A 7 -3.66 23.66 2.74
C THR A 7 -2.23 23.32 2.34
N LYS A 8 -1.23 24.07 2.84
CA LYS A 8 0.19 23.80 2.57
C LYS A 8 0.60 22.44 3.14
N ASN A 9 0.20 22.15 4.36
CA ASN A 9 0.49 20.87 5.03
C ASN A 9 -0.16 19.68 4.30
N ALA A 10 -1.41 19.84 3.83
CA ALA A 10 -2.08 18.82 3.04
C ALA A 10 -1.34 18.55 1.71
N ILE A 11 -0.92 19.61 0.99
CA ILE A 11 -0.15 19.48 -0.27
C ILE A 11 1.17 18.78 -0.02
N LEU A 12 1.92 19.16 1.01
CA LEU A 12 3.20 18.52 1.36
C LEU A 12 3.04 17.04 1.68
N ASN A 13 1.99 16.68 2.42
CA ASN A 13 1.71 15.27 2.71
C ASN A 13 1.31 14.48 1.45
N ILE A 14 0.54 15.09 0.53
CA ILE A 14 0.21 14.48 -0.77
C ILE A 14 1.49 14.26 -1.60
N ILE A 15 2.39 15.25 -1.66
CA ILE A 15 3.68 15.10 -2.36
C ILE A 15 4.49 13.96 -1.76
N ARG A 16 4.61 13.91 -0.43
CA ARG A 16 5.31 12.82 0.25
C ARG A 16 4.70 11.45 -0.08
N GLN A 17 3.38 11.32 -0.04
CA GLN A 17 2.70 10.07 -0.40
C GLN A 17 2.89 9.71 -1.88
N ALA A 18 2.86 10.68 -2.79
CA ALA A 18 3.16 10.42 -4.20
C ALA A 18 4.58 9.88 -4.39
N MET A 19 5.56 10.41 -3.66
CA MET A 19 6.95 9.93 -3.73
C MET A 19 7.12 8.49 -3.22
N THR A 20 6.28 8.02 -2.28
CA THR A 20 6.29 6.61 -1.85
C THR A 20 5.85 5.63 -2.95
N ILE A 21 5.18 6.14 -3.99
CA ILE A 21 4.78 5.36 -5.17
C ILE A 21 5.81 5.53 -6.29
N VAL A 22 6.22 6.78 -6.55
CA VAL A 22 7.12 7.13 -7.67
C VAL A 22 8.50 6.49 -7.48
N PHE A 23 9.05 6.54 -6.26
CA PHE A 23 10.37 5.97 -6.00
C PHE A 23 10.44 4.47 -6.29
N PRO A 24 9.56 3.60 -5.75
CA PRO A 24 9.54 2.20 -6.12
C PRO A 24 9.26 1.98 -7.62
N LEU A 25 8.42 2.80 -8.25
CA LEU A 25 8.11 2.66 -9.67
C LEU A 25 9.35 2.81 -10.55
N VAL A 26 10.29 3.70 -10.17
CA VAL A 26 11.56 3.91 -10.88
C VAL A 26 12.59 2.83 -10.56
N THR A 27 12.71 2.46 -9.28
CA THR A 27 13.76 1.52 -8.84
C THR A 27 13.40 0.06 -9.11
N PHE A 28 12.13 -0.29 -9.05
CA PHE A 28 11.66 -1.66 -9.12
C PHE A 28 12.03 -2.39 -10.43
N PRO A 29 11.87 -1.79 -11.64
CA PRO A 29 12.29 -2.45 -12.87
C PRO A 29 13.80 -2.74 -12.93
N TYR A 30 14.60 -1.83 -12.39
CA TYR A 30 16.05 -2.01 -12.33
C TYR A 30 16.43 -3.14 -11.37
N VAL A 31 15.95 -3.02 -10.12
CA VAL A 31 16.29 -3.95 -9.04
C VAL A 31 15.84 -5.38 -9.34
N SER A 32 14.61 -5.55 -9.86
CA SER A 32 14.11 -6.88 -10.19
C SER A 32 14.95 -7.59 -11.26
N ARG A 33 15.48 -6.84 -12.24
CA ARG A 33 16.35 -7.40 -13.28
C ARG A 33 17.76 -7.68 -12.81
N VAL A 34 18.32 -6.81 -11.95
CA VAL A 34 19.70 -6.94 -11.48
C VAL A 34 19.83 -8.05 -10.45
N LEU A 35 18.92 -8.12 -9.48
CA LEU A 35 18.95 -9.14 -8.45
C LEU A 35 18.44 -10.49 -8.96
N GLY A 36 17.54 -10.49 -9.96
CA GLY A 36 16.86 -11.69 -10.41
C GLY A 36 15.85 -12.21 -9.39
N LYS A 37 15.08 -13.21 -9.80
CA LYS A 37 13.91 -13.69 -9.03
C LYS A 37 14.27 -14.31 -7.68
N ALA A 38 15.39 -15.06 -7.58
CA ALA A 38 15.75 -15.74 -6.35
C ALA A 38 16.19 -14.77 -5.25
N GLU A 39 17.11 -13.86 -5.55
CA GLU A 39 17.60 -12.89 -4.58
C GLU A 39 16.52 -11.87 -4.21
N PHE A 40 15.71 -11.45 -5.18
CA PHE A 40 14.54 -10.62 -4.90
C PHE A 40 13.52 -11.33 -4.00
N GLY A 41 13.39 -12.66 -4.12
CA GLY A 41 12.59 -13.51 -3.24
C GLY A 41 13.11 -13.53 -1.81
N LYS A 42 14.43 -13.81 -1.63
CA LYS A 42 15.08 -13.79 -0.32
C LYS A 42 14.87 -12.46 0.40
N TYR A 43 15.07 -11.34 -0.31
CA TYR A 43 14.85 -10.01 0.25
C TYR A 43 13.39 -9.82 0.71
N ASN A 44 12.40 -10.13 -0.13
CA ASN A 44 10.99 -9.92 0.22
C ASN A 44 10.53 -10.87 1.35
N PHE A 45 11.05 -12.09 1.40
CA PHE A 45 10.79 -12.99 2.51
C PHE A 45 11.33 -12.44 3.83
N ALA A 46 12.58 -11.97 3.85
CA ALA A 46 13.17 -11.35 5.05
C ALA A 46 12.36 -10.10 5.48
N VAL A 47 11.95 -9.24 4.53
CA VAL A 47 11.09 -8.09 4.80
C VAL A 47 9.76 -8.53 5.41
N SER A 48 9.12 -9.58 4.90
CA SER A 48 7.84 -10.07 5.42
C SER A 48 7.96 -10.54 6.87
N ILE A 49 9.00 -11.28 7.20
CA ILE A 49 9.28 -11.75 8.57
C ILE A 49 9.51 -10.57 9.51
N VAL A 50 10.44 -9.66 9.18
CA VAL A 50 10.78 -8.52 10.04
C VAL A 50 9.60 -7.59 10.25
N SER A 51 8.68 -7.48 9.29
CA SER A 51 7.51 -6.60 9.40
C SER A 51 6.59 -6.93 10.58
N TYR A 52 6.47 -8.20 10.95
CA TYR A 52 5.68 -8.61 12.13
C TYR A 52 6.34 -8.15 13.42
N PHE A 53 7.66 -8.25 13.52
CA PHE A 53 8.41 -7.83 14.70
C PHE A 53 8.54 -6.30 14.78
N ALA A 54 8.65 -5.62 13.64
CA ALA A 54 8.58 -4.16 13.58
C ALA A 54 7.23 -3.64 14.07
N LEU A 55 6.13 -4.32 13.74
CA LEU A 55 4.81 -4.00 14.27
C LEU A 55 4.72 -4.27 15.78
N LEU A 56 5.27 -5.41 16.26
CA LEU A 56 5.32 -5.72 17.68
C LEU A 56 6.10 -4.66 18.43
N ALA A 57 7.24 -4.20 17.92
CA ALA A 57 8.02 -3.11 18.49
C ALA A 57 7.23 -1.79 18.54
N ALA A 58 6.57 -1.42 17.45
CA ALA A 58 5.78 -0.19 17.36
C ALA A 58 4.56 -0.18 18.30
N PHE A 59 3.96 -1.34 18.58
CA PHE A 59 2.85 -1.58 19.51
C PHE A 59 1.73 -0.53 19.47
N GLY A 60 1.40 0.01 18.29
CA GLY A 60 0.37 1.05 18.11
C GLY A 60 0.76 2.44 18.63
N LEU A 61 2.03 2.64 18.99
CA LEU A 61 2.55 3.85 19.63
C LEU A 61 2.29 5.11 18.81
N THR A 62 2.58 5.10 17.53
CA THR A 62 2.54 6.30 16.68
C THR A 62 1.17 6.99 16.72
N ASN A 63 0.09 6.22 16.53
CA ASN A 63 -1.27 6.78 16.53
C ASN A 63 -1.70 7.28 17.91
N TYR A 64 -1.30 6.56 18.96
CA TYR A 64 -1.54 6.98 20.36
C TYR A 64 -0.79 8.27 20.67
N ALA A 65 0.50 8.33 20.34
CA ALA A 65 1.39 9.46 20.62
C ALA A 65 0.93 10.74 19.91
N VAL A 66 0.54 10.65 18.62
CA VAL A 66 0.00 11.80 17.89
C VAL A 66 -1.26 12.33 18.55
N ARG A 67 -2.19 11.43 18.94
CA ARG A 67 -3.46 11.82 19.54
C ARG A 67 -3.26 12.49 20.91
N GLU A 68 -2.48 11.90 21.80
CA GLU A 68 -2.26 12.46 23.15
C GLU A 68 -1.30 13.66 23.10
N GLY A 69 -0.24 13.59 22.28
CA GLY A 69 0.70 14.70 22.09
C GLY A 69 0.06 15.97 21.55
N ALA A 70 -0.88 15.84 20.60
CA ALA A 70 -1.59 16.99 20.07
C ALA A 70 -2.41 17.75 21.13
N ARG A 71 -2.92 17.06 22.14
CA ARG A 71 -3.68 17.67 23.24
C ARG A 71 -2.82 18.56 24.15
N ILE A 72 -1.53 18.24 24.28
CA ILE A 72 -0.60 18.92 25.19
C ILE A 72 0.53 19.65 24.47
N ARG A 73 0.44 19.83 23.13
CA ARG A 73 1.52 20.37 22.29
C ARG A 73 2.00 21.76 22.68
N LYS A 74 1.18 22.54 23.40
CA LYS A 74 1.54 23.88 23.87
C LYS A 74 2.44 23.85 25.13
N ASP A 75 2.42 22.76 25.90
CA ASP A 75 3.26 22.58 27.07
C ASP A 75 4.46 21.69 26.73
N ARG A 76 5.62 22.33 26.52
CA ARG A 76 6.86 21.62 26.17
C ARG A 76 7.28 20.62 27.25
N LYS A 77 7.10 20.96 28.54
CA LYS A 77 7.51 20.08 29.65
C LYS A 77 6.62 18.83 29.68
N ALA A 78 5.30 19.01 29.62
CA ALA A 78 4.37 17.90 29.57
C ALA A 78 4.59 17.00 28.35
N LEU A 79 4.84 17.60 27.17
CA LEU A 79 5.11 16.85 25.95
C LEU A 79 6.47 16.11 26.01
N SER A 80 7.52 16.73 26.56
CA SER A 80 8.83 16.09 26.77
C SER A 80 8.71 14.89 27.72
N HIS A 81 7.94 15.03 28.80
CA HIS A 81 7.70 13.94 29.74
C HIS A 81 6.92 12.78 29.07
N LEU A 82 5.84 13.07 28.35
CA LEU A 82 5.11 12.06 27.56
C LEU A 82 6.01 11.38 26.53
N THR A 83 6.82 12.16 25.80
CA THR A 83 7.74 11.63 24.79
C THR A 83 8.76 10.69 25.40
N SER A 84 9.35 11.07 26.55
CA SER A 84 10.33 10.24 27.27
C SER A 84 9.71 8.92 27.77
N GLN A 85 8.48 8.97 28.29
CA GLN A 85 7.76 7.77 28.72
C GLN A 85 7.43 6.85 27.53
N LEU A 86 6.94 7.39 26.43
CA LEU A 86 6.62 6.62 25.22
C LEU A 86 7.87 6.07 24.54
N PHE A 87 8.97 6.84 24.51
CA PHE A 87 10.26 6.39 24.03
C PHE A 87 10.79 5.20 24.84
N SER A 88 10.77 5.31 26.18
CA SER A 88 11.21 4.23 27.08
C SER A 88 10.33 2.98 26.95
N PHE A 89 9.01 3.16 26.80
CA PHE A 89 8.09 2.05 26.50
C PHE A 89 8.43 1.39 25.17
N ASN A 90 8.68 2.19 24.12
CA ASN A 90 9.03 1.67 22.78
C ASN A 90 10.38 0.96 22.76
N LEU A 91 11.36 1.39 23.56
CA LEU A 91 12.61 0.65 23.73
C LEU A 91 12.37 -0.74 24.35
N LEU A 92 11.49 -0.86 25.35
CA LEU A 92 11.15 -2.15 25.94
C LEU A 92 10.45 -3.07 24.92
N THR A 93 9.44 -2.57 24.21
CA THR A 93 8.76 -3.36 23.18
C THR A 93 9.69 -3.74 22.02
N SER A 94 10.61 -2.87 21.64
CA SER A 94 11.65 -3.15 20.65
C SER A 94 12.62 -4.22 21.14
N ALA A 95 13.05 -4.16 22.40
CA ALA A 95 13.92 -5.21 22.96
C ALA A 95 13.22 -6.57 22.95
N VAL A 96 11.95 -6.63 23.34
CA VAL A 96 11.15 -7.87 23.26
C VAL A 96 11.04 -8.35 21.82
N ALA A 97 10.77 -7.45 20.88
CA ALA A 97 10.68 -7.79 19.46
C ALA A 97 12.01 -8.34 18.91
N TYR A 98 13.15 -7.76 19.28
CA TYR A 98 14.46 -8.26 18.89
C TYR A 98 14.78 -9.63 19.50
N ILE A 99 14.51 -9.82 20.80
CA ILE A 99 14.73 -11.11 21.47
C ILE A 99 13.92 -12.20 20.76
N LEU A 100 12.65 -11.95 20.49
CA LEU A 100 11.79 -12.92 19.81
C LEU A 100 12.23 -13.14 18.35
N LEU A 101 12.56 -12.08 17.61
CA LEU A 101 13.02 -12.20 16.23
C LEU A 101 14.27 -13.06 16.11
N PHE A 102 15.31 -12.74 16.89
CA PHE A 102 16.57 -13.48 16.82
C PHE A 102 16.45 -14.87 17.42
N PHE A 103 15.66 -15.06 18.47
CA PHE A 103 15.36 -16.39 18.99
C PHE A 103 14.72 -17.27 17.92
N ILE A 104 13.64 -16.83 17.26
CA ILE A 104 12.96 -17.59 16.22
C ILE A 104 13.89 -17.81 15.01
N THR A 105 14.66 -16.79 14.60
CA THR A 105 15.58 -16.89 13.47
C THR A 105 16.69 -17.88 13.75
N PHE A 106 17.22 -17.91 14.96
CA PHE A 106 18.31 -18.81 15.34
C PHE A 106 17.86 -20.27 15.45
N TYR A 107 16.68 -20.51 16.04
CA TYR A 107 16.18 -21.89 16.22
C TYR A 107 15.50 -22.48 14.97
N SER A 108 15.08 -21.64 14.02
CA SER A 108 14.48 -22.10 12.78
C SER A 108 15.53 -22.33 11.70
N SER A 109 15.77 -23.58 11.32
CA SER A 109 16.70 -23.94 10.23
C SER A 109 16.37 -23.19 8.92
N LYS A 110 15.09 -22.97 8.62
CA LYS A 110 14.65 -22.24 7.45
C LYS A 110 14.99 -20.75 7.53
N LEU A 111 14.76 -20.09 8.67
CA LEU A 111 15.01 -18.66 8.82
C LEU A 111 16.49 -18.32 8.99
N ASN A 112 17.27 -19.25 9.55
CA ASN A 112 18.71 -19.05 9.75
C ASN A 112 19.46 -18.78 8.43
N ILE A 113 19.02 -19.37 7.32
CA ILE A 113 19.57 -19.13 5.98
C ILE A 113 19.51 -17.66 5.60
N TYR A 114 18.48 -16.93 6.07
CA TYR A 114 18.25 -15.51 5.79
C TYR A 114 18.75 -14.58 6.89
N PHE A 115 19.55 -15.10 7.85
CA PHE A 115 19.98 -14.36 9.04
C PHE A 115 20.55 -12.98 8.70
N THR A 116 21.46 -12.88 7.73
CA THR A 116 22.07 -11.60 7.33
C THR A 116 21.04 -10.58 6.84
N LEU A 117 20.11 -11.02 5.98
CA LEU A 117 19.06 -10.13 5.47
C LEU A 117 18.07 -9.71 6.58
N ILE A 118 17.69 -10.65 7.45
CA ILE A 118 16.82 -10.38 8.62
C ILE A 118 17.52 -9.42 9.58
N ALA A 119 18.82 -9.62 9.86
CA ALA A 119 19.57 -8.76 10.75
C ALA A 119 19.66 -7.31 10.21
N VAL A 120 20.02 -7.14 8.93
CA VAL A 120 20.05 -5.80 8.29
C VAL A 120 18.65 -5.19 8.26
N GLN A 121 17.65 -5.96 7.84
CA GLN A 121 16.27 -5.47 7.76
C GLN A 121 15.71 -5.09 9.14
N SER A 122 16.11 -5.79 10.21
CA SER A 122 15.66 -5.52 11.58
C SER A 122 16.07 -4.13 12.09
N LEU A 123 17.08 -3.49 11.49
CA LEU A 123 17.46 -2.12 11.82
C LEU A 123 16.30 -1.13 11.66
N CYS A 124 15.28 -1.45 10.84
CA CYS A 124 14.07 -0.65 10.76
C CYS A 124 13.40 -0.47 12.14
N ILE A 125 13.49 -1.44 13.03
CA ILE A 125 12.90 -1.43 14.38
C ILE A 125 13.56 -0.31 15.22
N ILE A 126 14.88 -0.37 15.38
CA ILE A 126 15.58 0.63 16.20
C ILE A 126 15.56 2.00 15.55
N LEU A 127 15.72 2.11 14.24
CA LEU A 127 15.65 3.38 13.52
C LEU A 127 14.26 4.04 13.66
N THR A 128 13.19 3.26 13.64
CA THR A 128 11.84 3.79 13.88
C THR A 128 11.66 4.22 15.34
N THR A 129 12.17 3.44 16.29
CA THR A 129 12.11 3.75 17.72
C THR A 129 12.80 5.06 18.07
N ILE A 130 14.01 5.31 17.53
CA ILE A 130 14.74 6.55 17.79
C ILE A 130 14.23 7.74 16.94
N GLY A 131 13.51 7.45 15.86
CA GLY A 131 13.07 8.46 14.88
C GLY A 131 12.08 9.46 15.44
N LEU A 132 11.15 9.03 16.29
CA LEU A 132 10.11 9.86 16.92
C LEU A 132 9.37 10.79 15.95
N ASP A 133 9.15 10.35 14.71
CA ASP A 133 8.51 11.15 13.64
C ASP A 133 7.12 11.70 14.02
N TRP A 134 6.45 11.03 14.95
CA TRP A 134 5.16 11.49 15.45
C TRP A 134 5.22 12.86 16.14
N VAL A 135 6.38 13.25 16.70
CA VAL A 135 6.57 14.59 17.30
C VAL A 135 6.43 15.66 16.22
N ASN A 136 7.05 15.46 15.06
CA ASN A 136 6.92 16.39 13.93
C ASN A 136 5.47 16.49 13.44
N ILE A 137 4.71 15.36 13.47
CA ILE A 137 3.29 15.35 13.12
C ILE A 137 2.47 16.16 14.12
N VAL A 138 2.76 16.04 15.43
CA VAL A 138 2.10 16.83 16.50
C VAL A 138 2.30 18.34 16.29
N TYR A 139 3.49 18.74 15.84
CA TYR A 139 3.80 20.13 15.53
C TYR A 139 3.44 20.54 14.09
N GLU A 140 2.85 19.64 13.31
CA GLU A 140 2.45 19.88 11.92
C GLU A 140 3.63 20.30 11.02
N ASP A 141 4.87 19.86 11.33
CA ASP A 141 6.09 20.19 10.58
C ASP A 141 6.25 19.30 9.34
N PHE A 142 5.23 19.32 8.48
CA PHE A 142 5.20 18.50 7.27
C PHE A 142 6.23 18.91 6.24
N LEU A 143 6.70 20.16 6.25
CA LEU A 143 7.75 20.61 5.35
C LEU A 143 9.05 19.85 5.61
N TYR A 144 9.48 19.79 6.87
CA TYR A 144 10.68 19.07 7.25
C TYR A 144 10.56 17.57 6.94
N ILE A 145 9.45 16.95 7.31
CA ILE A 145 9.20 15.53 7.04
C ILE A 145 9.32 15.25 5.53
N THR A 146 8.69 16.09 4.70
CA THR A 146 8.62 15.89 3.25
C THR A 146 9.98 16.11 2.58
N VAL A 147 10.67 17.22 2.91
CA VAL A 147 11.99 17.54 2.32
C VAL A 147 13.02 16.48 2.71
N ARG A 148 13.09 16.14 4.00
CA ARG A 148 13.98 15.08 4.49
C ARG A 148 13.74 13.76 3.75
N TYR A 149 12.48 13.35 3.63
CA TYR A 149 12.10 12.11 2.94
C TYR A 149 12.55 12.12 1.48
N ILE A 150 12.28 13.20 0.74
CA ILE A 150 12.65 13.31 -0.68
C ILE A 150 14.16 13.26 -0.87
N ILE A 151 14.92 13.99 -0.06
CA ILE A 151 16.40 14.02 -0.16
C ILE A 151 16.98 12.62 0.06
N ILE A 152 16.54 11.92 1.11
CA ILE A 152 17.07 10.61 1.44
C ILE A 152 16.66 9.56 0.41
N GLN A 153 15.43 9.63 -0.09
CA GLN A 153 15.00 8.74 -1.17
C GLN A 153 15.76 8.98 -2.46
N PHE A 154 16.12 10.23 -2.76
CA PHE A 154 16.93 10.54 -3.94
C PHE A 154 18.36 10.02 -3.80
N ILE A 155 18.95 10.14 -2.61
CA ILE A 155 20.25 9.54 -2.30
C ILE A 155 20.20 8.02 -2.44
N ALA A 156 19.14 7.37 -1.91
CA ALA A 156 18.92 5.94 -2.05
C ALA A 156 18.75 5.51 -3.51
N LEU A 157 18.05 6.31 -4.33
CA LEU A 157 17.90 6.06 -5.76
C LEU A 157 19.27 6.03 -6.45
N ILE A 158 20.10 7.04 -6.22
CA ILE A 158 21.47 7.11 -6.79
C ILE A 158 22.29 5.91 -6.28
N ALA A 159 22.24 5.62 -4.99
CA ALA A 159 22.98 4.51 -4.40
C ALA A 159 22.60 3.15 -5.00
N ILE A 160 21.30 2.92 -5.27
CA ILE A 160 20.85 1.68 -5.93
C ILE A 160 21.52 1.52 -7.31
N PHE A 161 21.50 2.56 -8.15
CA PHE A 161 22.12 2.49 -9.48
C PHE A 161 23.65 2.39 -9.45
N LEU A 162 24.30 2.92 -8.41
CA LEU A 162 25.75 2.87 -8.30
C LEU A 162 26.27 1.54 -7.72
N PHE A 163 25.58 0.99 -6.72
CA PHE A 163 26.11 -0.11 -5.91
C PHE A 163 25.42 -1.44 -6.12
N VAL A 164 24.19 -1.48 -6.65
CA VAL A 164 23.45 -2.72 -6.92
C VAL A 164 23.60 -3.06 -8.40
N ARG A 165 24.54 -3.96 -8.74
CA ARG A 165 24.90 -4.28 -10.13
C ARG A 165 24.81 -5.75 -10.48
N LYS A 166 24.78 -6.63 -9.49
CA LYS A 166 24.75 -8.10 -9.65
C LYS A 166 23.82 -8.74 -8.61
N PRO A 167 23.41 -10.00 -8.81
CA PRO A 167 22.52 -10.69 -7.86
C PRO A 167 23.02 -10.72 -6.42
N ASP A 168 24.34 -10.94 -6.22
CA ASP A 168 24.96 -11.01 -4.90
C ASP A 168 24.87 -9.70 -4.10
N ASP A 169 24.51 -8.59 -4.74
CA ASP A 169 24.39 -7.28 -4.07
C ASP A 169 23.08 -7.12 -3.28
N THR A 170 22.35 -8.21 -3.03
CA THR A 170 21.08 -8.21 -2.28
C THR A 170 21.24 -7.61 -0.88
N VAL A 171 22.34 -7.90 -0.18
CA VAL A 171 22.62 -7.32 1.14
C VAL A 171 22.87 -5.82 1.03
N ILE A 172 23.61 -5.38 0.00
CA ILE A 172 23.84 -3.95 -0.28
C ILE A 172 22.51 -3.25 -0.57
N TYR A 173 21.66 -3.87 -1.39
CA TYR A 173 20.31 -3.38 -1.66
C TYR A 173 19.50 -3.24 -0.38
N CYS A 174 19.55 -4.23 0.53
CA CYS A 174 18.88 -4.18 1.82
C CYS A 174 19.35 -2.99 2.67
N TRP A 175 20.66 -2.74 2.76
CA TRP A 175 21.22 -1.57 3.45
C TRP A 175 20.75 -0.25 2.86
N ILE A 176 20.75 -0.12 1.53
CA ILE A 176 20.26 1.09 0.86
C ILE A 176 18.79 1.33 1.12
N MET A 177 17.97 0.26 1.09
CA MET A 177 16.53 0.36 1.37
C MET A 177 16.24 0.77 2.81
N ILE A 178 16.99 0.23 3.77
CA ILE A 178 16.89 0.65 5.18
C ILE A 178 17.34 2.10 5.34
N GLY A 179 18.46 2.48 4.76
CA GLY A 179 18.97 3.86 4.77
C GLY A 179 17.96 4.84 4.13
N GLY A 180 17.40 4.47 2.97
CA GLY A 180 16.41 5.27 2.24
C GLY A 180 15.09 5.45 2.98
N SER A 181 14.62 4.39 3.65
CA SER A 181 13.32 4.41 4.33
C SER A 181 13.40 4.95 5.77
N TYR A 182 14.48 4.63 6.49
CA TYR A 182 14.58 4.88 7.93
C TYR A 182 15.82 5.70 8.33
N GLY A 183 16.81 5.89 7.44
CA GLY A 183 18.02 6.66 7.77
C GLY A 183 17.73 8.10 8.17
N GLY A 184 16.68 8.70 7.64
CA GLY A 184 16.21 10.01 8.05
C GLY A 184 15.84 10.13 9.53
N ASN A 185 15.53 9.02 10.17
CA ASN A 185 15.16 8.99 11.58
C ASN A 185 16.34 9.33 12.49
N VAL A 186 17.57 9.02 12.08
CA VAL A 186 18.79 9.43 12.78
C VAL A 186 18.91 10.96 12.80
N VAL A 187 18.70 11.60 11.65
CA VAL A 187 18.71 13.06 11.53
C VAL A 187 17.57 13.67 12.37
N ASN A 188 16.41 13.01 12.39
CA ASN A 188 15.27 13.48 13.15
C ASN A 188 15.52 13.50 14.66
N LEU A 189 16.29 12.56 15.20
CA LEU A 189 16.63 12.50 16.62
C LEU A 189 17.28 13.81 17.12
N PHE A 190 18.10 14.44 16.28
CA PHE A 190 18.72 15.74 16.61
C PHE A 190 17.74 16.90 16.37
N TYR A 191 16.94 16.81 15.31
CA TYR A 191 16.03 17.88 14.93
C TYR A 191 14.87 18.09 15.92
N ILE A 192 14.32 17.02 16.49
CA ILE A 192 13.20 17.11 17.44
C ILE A 192 13.56 17.78 18.76
N ARG A 193 14.85 17.92 19.10
CA ARG A 193 15.32 18.62 20.32
C ARG A 193 14.83 20.08 20.40
N LYS A 194 14.51 20.68 19.26
CA LYS A 194 13.87 22.01 19.24
C LYS A 194 12.46 22.01 19.84
N TYR A 195 11.78 20.85 19.84
CA TYR A 195 10.39 20.71 20.30
C TYR A 195 10.31 20.05 21.67
N VAL A 196 11.07 18.99 21.89
CA VAL A 196 11.01 18.16 23.09
C VAL A 196 12.40 17.74 23.55
N ASP A 197 12.54 17.57 24.84
CA ASP A 197 13.72 16.94 25.46
C ASP A 197 13.37 15.48 25.73
N VAL A 198 14.17 14.55 25.19
CA VAL A 198 13.92 13.11 25.29
C VAL A 198 14.99 12.48 26.17
N PHE A 199 14.56 11.76 27.19
CA PHE A 199 15.43 11.02 28.10
C PHE A 199 14.80 9.67 28.42
N PHE A 200 15.65 8.72 28.81
CA PHE A 200 15.17 7.43 29.27
C PHE A 200 14.57 7.55 30.67
N THR A 201 13.44 6.92 30.94
CA THR A 201 12.79 6.92 32.25
C THR A 201 12.17 5.56 32.57
N PHE A 202 12.31 5.13 33.83
CA PHE A 202 11.62 3.96 34.35
C PHE A 202 10.19 4.26 34.82
N SER A 203 9.82 5.54 34.94
CA SER A 203 8.47 5.96 35.36
C SER A 203 7.49 5.85 34.20
N ILE A 204 7.20 4.61 33.80
CA ILE A 204 6.27 4.31 32.70
C ILE A 204 4.91 3.94 33.29
N PRO A 205 3.84 4.72 33.06
CA PRO A 205 2.49 4.36 33.49
C PRO A 205 1.91 3.24 32.60
N PHE A 206 2.43 2.02 32.74
CA PHE A 206 2.20 0.89 31.86
C PHE A 206 0.71 0.64 31.59
N ARG A 207 -0.13 0.62 32.63
CA ARG A 207 -1.58 0.41 32.48
C ARG A 207 -2.27 1.50 31.64
N LYS A 208 -1.79 2.74 31.72
CA LYS A 208 -2.34 3.88 30.97
C LYS A 208 -2.03 3.76 29.47
N PHE A 209 -0.87 3.22 29.12
CA PHE A 209 -0.43 3.11 27.72
C PHE A 209 -0.84 1.80 27.08
N PHE A 210 -0.70 0.68 27.80
CA PHE A 210 -0.85 -0.66 27.24
C PHE A 210 -2.21 -0.89 26.58
N VAL A 211 -3.31 -0.65 27.31
CA VAL A 211 -4.65 -0.96 26.80
C VAL A 211 -5.03 -0.17 25.55
N PRO A 212 -4.89 1.18 25.49
CA PRO A 212 -5.20 1.94 24.29
C PRO A 212 -4.28 1.58 23.13
N MET A 213 -2.99 1.33 23.37
CA MET A 213 -2.03 0.99 22.33
C MET A 213 -2.23 -0.43 21.84
N ALA A 214 -2.59 -1.40 22.68
CA ALA A 214 -2.92 -2.77 22.30
C ALA A 214 -4.08 -2.82 21.29
N ILE A 215 -5.11 -1.99 21.46
CA ILE A 215 -6.22 -1.91 20.50
C ILE A 215 -5.71 -1.42 19.13
N LEU A 216 -4.86 -0.39 19.12
CA LEU A 216 -4.26 0.12 17.89
C LEU A 216 -3.29 -0.88 17.25
N PHE A 217 -2.54 -1.62 18.07
CA PHE A 217 -1.68 -2.71 17.65
C PHE A 217 -2.47 -3.82 16.95
N LEU A 218 -3.56 -4.31 17.56
CA LEU A 218 -4.41 -5.36 16.99
C LEU A 218 -5.00 -4.95 15.62
N ASN A 219 -5.38 -3.67 15.48
CA ASN A 219 -5.81 -3.14 14.18
C ASN A 219 -4.71 -3.24 13.12
N SER A 220 -3.49 -2.81 13.47
CA SER A 220 -2.35 -2.84 12.56
C SER A 220 -1.89 -4.27 12.28
N LEU A 221 -2.02 -5.17 13.26
CA LEU A 221 -1.67 -6.59 13.13
C LEU A 221 -2.53 -7.27 12.06
N ALA A 222 -3.84 -7.07 12.09
CA ALA A 222 -4.74 -7.62 11.07
C ALA A 222 -4.34 -7.16 9.65
N VAL A 223 -3.96 -5.89 9.49
CA VAL A 223 -3.54 -5.34 8.20
C VAL A 223 -2.19 -5.93 7.76
N ILE A 224 -1.19 -5.99 8.63
CA ILE A 224 0.15 -6.49 8.28
C ILE A 224 0.11 -7.99 7.96
N ILE A 225 -0.65 -8.77 8.73
CA ILE A 225 -0.88 -10.17 8.43
C ILE A 225 -1.52 -10.32 7.04
N TYR A 226 -2.59 -9.57 6.77
CA TYR A 226 -3.26 -9.59 5.48
C TYR A 226 -2.35 -9.27 4.29
N VAL A 227 -1.42 -8.34 4.46
CA VAL A 227 -0.53 -7.89 3.37
C VAL A 227 0.67 -8.83 3.16
N ASN A 228 1.20 -9.44 4.22
CA ASN A 228 2.48 -10.16 4.15
C ASN A 228 2.36 -11.69 4.27
N SER A 229 1.19 -12.22 4.68
CA SER A 229 1.01 -13.66 4.89
C SER A 229 1.32 -14.50 3.65
N ASP A 230 0.94 -14.03 2.47
CA ASP A 230 1.19 -14.73 1.21
C ASP A 230 2.69 -14.98 1.01
N ILE A 231 3.50 -13.92 1.13
CA ILE A 231 4.96 -13.98 0.95
C ILE A 231 5.59 -14.83 2.05
N THR A 232 5.11 -14.69 3.30
CA THR A 232 5.63 -15.45 4.43
C THR A 232 5.35 -16.94 4.28
N ILE A 233 4.12 -17.32 3.96
CA ILE A 233 3.72 -18.71 3.80
C ILE A 233 4.41 -19.31 2.57
N LEU A 234 4.45 -18.60 1.44
CA LEU A 234 5.22 -19.03 0.28
C LEU A 234 6.69 -19.28 0.62
N GLY A 235 7.33 -18.36 1.36
CA GLY A 235 8.73 -18.53 1.77
C GLY A 235 8.96 -19.71 2.72
N MET A 236 7.94 -20.16 3.44
CA MET A 236 8.04 -21.36 4.27
C MET A 236 7.94 -22.67 3.47
N PHE A 237 7.12 -22.70 2.42
CA PHE A 237 6.83 -23.92 1.66
C PHE A 237 7.53 -24.02 0.31
N GLU A 238 7.84 -22.90 -0.31
CA GLU A 238 8.33 -22.81 -1.68
C GLU A 238 9.80 -22.34 -1.77
N SER A 239 10.36 -22.36 -2.98
CA SER A 239 11.71 -21.84 -3.25
C SER A 239 11.72 -20.29 -3.31
N ASP A 240 12.90 -19.70 -3.08
CA ASP A 240 13.11 -18.25 -3.17
C ASP A 240 12.69 -17.67 -4.53
N SER A 241 12.91 -18.43 -5.60
CA SER A 241 12.50 -18.03 -6.95
C SER A 241 10.98 -17.89 -7.08
N VAL A 242 10.21 -18.79 -6.48
CA VAL A 242 8.73 -18.72 -6.46
C VAL A 242 8.27 -17.52 -5.64
N VAL A 243 8.88 -17.31 -4.47
CA VAL A 243 8.61 -16.13 -3.63
C VAL A 243 8.91 -14.84 -4.39
N GLY A 244 10.03 -14.80 -5.13
CA GLY A 244 10.42 -13.64 -5.94
C GLY A 244 9.44 -13.34 -7.05
N VAL A 245 9.01 -14.34 -7.80
CA VAL A 245 8.01 -14.21 -8.88
C VAL A 245 6.66 -13.74 -8.34
N TYR A 246 6.20 -14.31 -7.23
CA TYR A 246 4.96 -13.87 -6.58
C TYR A 246 5.07 -12.43 -6.07
N SER A 247 6.13 -12.10 -5.34
CA SER A 247 6.39 -10.77 -4.81
C SER A 247 6.47 -9.72 -5.91
N PHE A 248 7.07 -10.07 -7.06
CA PHE A 248 7.15 -9.23 -8.24
C PHE A 248 5.75 -8.93 -8.80
N SER A 249 4.93 -9.95 -9.03
CA SER A 249 3.57 -9.81 -9.55
C SER A 249 2.66 -9.05 -8.59
N SER A 250 2.76 -9.36 -7.28
CA SER A 250 2.05 -8.66 -6.21
C SER A 250 2.47 -7.17 -6.10
N LYS A 251 3.74 -6.85 -6.36
CA LYS A 251 4.22 -5.46 -6.38
C LYS A 251 3.57 -4.65 -7.50
N ILE A 252 3.45 -5.20 -8.71
CA ILE A 252 2.74 -4.57 -9.84
C ILE A 252 1.28 -4.32 -9.49
N TYR A 253 0.60 -5.35 -8.97
CA TYR A 253 -0.78 -5.24 -8.49
C TYR A 253 -0.94 -4.12 -7.45
N ASN A 254 -0.06 -4.08 -6.44
CA ASN A 254 -0.12 -3.09 -5.36
C ASN A 254 0.15 -1.66 -5.84
N ILE A 255 1.07 -1.46 -6.80
CA ILE A 255 1.32 -0.14 -7.41
C ILE A 255 0.05 0.34 -8.11
N LEU A 256 -0.59 -0.51 -8.93
CA LEU A 256 -1.83 -0.15 -9.62
C LEU A 256 -2.96 0.16 -8.64
N LYS A 257 -3.14 -0.67 -7.61
CA LYS A 257 -4.10 -0.46 -6.53
C LYS A 257 -3.89 0.90 -5.83
N GLN A 258 -2.64 1.26 -5.52
CA GLN A 258 -2.31 2.54 -4.88
C GLN A 258 -2.61 3.75 -5.79
N LEU A 259 -2.26 3.66 -7.08
CA LEU A 259 -2.54 4.73 -8.04
C LEU A 259 -4.04 5.04 -8.16
N VAL A 260 -4.87 4.00 -8.28
CA VAL A 260 -6.33 4.20 -8.38
C VAL A 260 -6.91 4.63 -7.04
N ASN A 261 -6.41 4.09 -5.91
CA ASN A 261 -6.87 4.48 -4.57
C ASN A 261 -6.58 5.95 -4.26
N ALA A 262 -5.53 6.53 -4.81
CA ALA A 262 -5.23 7.95 -4.66
C ALA A 262 -6.39 8.85 -5.15
N VAL A 263 -7.09 8.43 -6.22
CA VAL A 263 -8.29 9.16 -6.72
C VAL A 263 -9.42 9.13 -5.70
N ILE A 264 -9.61 8.00 -5.00
CA ILE A 264 -10.63 7.85 -3.95
C ILE A 264 -10.34 8.78 -2.78
N VAL A 265 -9.09 8.79 -2.31
CA VAL A 265 -8.65 9.56 -1.13
C VAL A 265 -8.83 11.08 -1.35
N VAL A 266 -8.60 11.58 -2.56
CA VAL A 266 -8.81 13.02 -2.89
C VAL A 266 -10.28 13.44 -2.73
N ALA A 267 -11.22 12.51 -2.89
CA ALA A 267 -12.64 12.83 -2.73
C ALA A 267 -13.11 12.89 -1.26
N VAL A 268 -12.39 12.23 -0.33
CA VAL A 268 -12.79 12.08 1.08
C VAL A 268 -13.07 13.41 1.78
N PRO A 269 -12.24 14.49 1.69
CA PRO A 269 -12.52 15.75 2.39
C PRO A 269 -13.87 16.37 2.00
N ARG A 270 -14.23 16.29 0.72
CA ARG A 270 -15.55 16.79 0.27
C ARG A 270 -16.70 15.98 0.81
N LEU A 271 -16.53 14.67 0.90
CA LEU A 271 -17.55 13.76 1.45
C LEU A 271 -17.74 14.00 2.95
N VAL A 272 -16.67 14.24 3.72
CA VAL A 272 -16.75 14.58 5.16
C VAL A 272 -17.60 15.81 5.39
N VAL A 273 -17.33 16.90 4.68
CA VAL A 273 -18.09 18.15 4.81
C VAL A 273 -19.56 17.96 4.43
N THR A 274 -19.82 17.23 3.33
CA THR A 274 -21.20 17.07 2.85
C THR A 274 -22.02 16.08 3.70
N LEU A 275 -21.40 15.11 4.36
CA LEU A 275 -22.12 14.20 5.26
C LEU A 275 -22.77 14.97 6.44
N VAL A 276 -22.10 16.02 6.92
CA VAL A 276 -22.58 16.82 8.04
C VAL A 276 -23.56 17.90 7.60
N SER A 277 -23.31 18.57 6.46
CA SER A 277 -24.08 19.72 6.01
C SER A 277 -25.28 19.38 5.12
N ASP A 278 -25.15 18.35 4.26
CA ASP A 278 -26.17 17.97 3.27
C ASP A 278 -26.03 16.49 2.88
N VAL A 279 -26.78 15.64 3.54
CA VAL A 279 -26.76 14.17 3.31
C VAL A 279 -27.19 13.80 1.88
N GLN A 280 -28.07 14.58 1.24
CA GLN A 280 -28.48 14.29 -0.14
C GLN A 280 -27.34 14.56 -1.11
N ARG A 281 -26.60 15.64 -0.89
CA ARG A 281 -25.40 16.00 -1.66
C ARG A 281 -24.27 14.98 -1.43
N TYR A 282 -24.08 14.52 -0.19
CA TYR A 282 -23.15 13.43 0.11
C TYR A 282 -23.47 12.18 -0.71
N ARG A 283 -24.72 11.72 -0.72
CA ARG A 283 -25.16 10.54 -1.49
C ARG A 283 -24.93 10.73 -3.00
N LYS A 284 -25.23 11.90 -3.52
CA LYS A 284 -24.99 12.22 -4.93
C LYS A 284 -23.50 12.11 -5.27
N TYR A 285 -22.61 12.74 -4.47
CA TYR A 285 -21.16 12.64 -4.69
C TYR A 285 -20.64 11.21 -4.55
N LEU A 286 -21.10 10.46 -3.56
CA LEU A 286 -20.75 9.08 -3.37
C LEU A 286 -21.14 8.23 -4.59
N LYS A 287 -22.36 8.43 -5.11
CA LYS A 287 -22.82 7.76 -6.32
C LYS A 287 -21.99 8.14 -7.56
N ASP A 288 -21.64 9.39 -7.71
CA ASP A 288 -20.82 9.88 -8.83
C ASP A 288 -19.41 9.26 -8.79
N ILE A 289 -18.77 9.21 -7.60
CA ILE A 289 -17.46 8.58 -7.39
C ILE A 289 -17.55 7.08 -7.69
N PHE A 290 -18.56 6.41 -7.16
CA PHE A 290 -18.75 4.97 -7.38
C PHE A 290 -18.94 4.66 -8.86
N ASN A 291 -19.79 5.39 -9.57
CA ASN A 291 -20.00 5.21 -11.00
C ASN A 291 -18.75 5.50 -11.82
N LEU A 292 -18.00 6.56 -11.50
CA LEU A 292 -16.74 6.87 -12.16
C LEU A 292 -15.73 5.73 -12.00
N LEU A 293 -15.59 5.21 -10.78
CA LEU A 293 -14.67 4.10 -10.52
C LEU A 293 -15.07 2.82 -11.23
N ILE A 294 -16.35 2.44 -11.22
CA ILE A 294 -16.81 1.25 -11.95
C ILE A 294 -16.50 1.37 -13.45
N LEU A 295 -16.69 2.54 -14.06
CA LEU A 295 -16.32 2.74 -15.47
C LEU A 295 -14.84 2.49 -15.76
N ILE A 296 -13.97 2.72 -14.80
CA ILE A 296 -12.52 2.60 -14.96
C ILE A 296 -12.02 1.21 -14.56
N LEU A 297 -12.61 0.60 -13.53
CA LEU A 297 -12.08 -0.61 -12.90
C LEU A 297 -12.07 -1.83 -13.81
N LEU A 298 -13.17 -2.12 -14.49
CA LEU A 298 -13.24 -3.30 -15.38
C LEU A 298 -12.30 -3.16 -16.59
N PRO A 299 -12.24 -2.02 -17.30
CA PRO A 299 -11.25 -1.83 -18.38
C PRO A 299 -9.80 -1.92 -17.90
N ILE A 300 -9.47 -1.35 -16.72
CA ILE A 300 -8.10 -1.43 -16.15
C ILE A 300 -7.76 -2.88 -15.79
N SER A 301 -8.69 -3.60 -15.14
CA SER A 301 -8.49 -5.02 -14.79
C SER A 301 -8.31 -5.87 -16.05
N ALA A 302 -9.13 -5.66 -17.08
CA ALA A 302 -9.00 -6.33 -18.37
C ALA A 302 -7.66 -6.00 -19.07
N GLY A 303 -7.22 -4.75 -19.01
CA GLY A 303 -5.92 -4.32 -19.52
C GLY A 303 -4.75 -5.00 -18.79
N LEU A 304 -4.79 -5.04 -17.45
CA LEU A 304 -3.77 -5.75 -16.67
C LEU A 304 -3.75 -7.24 -16.97
N PHE A 305 -4.92 -7.87 -17.14
CA PHE A 305 -5.04 -9.27 -17.51
C PHE A 305 -4.43 -9.56 -18.90
N MET A 306 -4.83 -8.79 -19.91
CA MET A 306 -4.40 -9.03 -21.30
C MET A 306 -2.95 -8.64 -21.57
N LEU A 307 -2.43 -7.62 -20.88
CA LEU A 307 -1.08 -7.10 -21.05
C LEU A 307 -0.10 -7.64 -19.98
N SER A 308 -0.51 -8.60 -19.13
CA SER A 308 0.32 -9.14 -18.05
C SER A 308 1.67 -9.61 -18.54
N LYS A 309 1.74 -10.38 -19.64
CA LYS A 309 2.99 -10.83 -20.27
C LYS A 309 3.89 -9.65 -20.65
N SER A 310 3.35 -8.66 -21.35
CA SER A 310 4.11 -7.49 -21.80
C SER A 310 4.60 -6.62 -20.64
N ILE A 311 3.77 -6.45 -19.59
CA ILE A 311 4.14 -5.71 -18.39
C ILE A 311 5.29 -6.40 -17.65
N ILE A 312 5.22 -7.73 -17.48
CA ILE A 312 6.27 -8.51 -16.83
C ILE A 312 7.58 -8.41 -17.64
N LEU A 313 7.53 -8.55 -18.97
CA LEU A 313 8.72 -8.42 -19.83
C LEU A 313 9.39 -7.06 -19.72
N ILE A 314 8.60 -5.97 -19.66
CA ILE A 314 9.14 -4.61 -19.53
C ILE A 314 9.74 -4.39 -18.15
N VAL A 315 9.07 -4.84 -17.09
CA VAL A 315 9.49 -4.55 -15.72
C VAL A 315 10.56 -5.52 -15.24
N GLY A 316 10.34 -6.84 -15.36
CA GLY A 316 11.19 -7.88 -14.78
C GLY A 316 12.03 -8.67 -15.77
N GLY A 317 11.65 -8.65 -17.07
CA GLY A 317 12.30 -9.46 -18.09
C GLY A 317 11.78 -10.91 -18.15
N GLN A 318 12.51 -11.76 -18.86
CA GLN A 318 12.12 -13.16 -19.16
C GLN A 318 11.98 -14.02 -17.88
N GLU A 319 12.83 -13.80 -16.89
CA GLU A 319 12.88 -14.63 -15.69
C GLU A 319 11.58 -14.62 -14.87
N TYR A 320 10.81 -13.54 -14.97
CA TYR A 320 9.55 -13.36 -14.24
C TYR A 320 8.30 -13.79 -15.02
N LEU A 321 8.44 -14.27 -16.26
CA LEU A 321 7.28 -14.67 -17.10
C LEU A 321 6.44 -15.79 -16.48
N VAL A 322 7.04 -16.65 -15.69
CA VAL A 322 6.31 -17.70 -14.94
C VAL A 322 5.22 -17.09 -14.03
N GLY A 323 5.36 -15.82 -13.64
CA GLY A 323 4.39 -15.07 -12.85
C GLY A 323 3.21 -14.49 -13.65
N GLU A 324 3.11 -14.74 -14.95
CA GLU A 324 2.02 -14.22 -15.78
C GLU A 324 0.65 -14.65 -15.26
N SER A 325 0.48 -15.93 -14.92
CA SER A 325 -0.76 -16.46 -14.36
C SER A 325 -1.12 -15.82 -13.02
N VAL A 326 -0.12 -15.55 -12.17
CA VAL A 326 -0.29 -14.85 -10.90
C VAL A 326 -0.81 -13.43 -11.13
N LEU A 327 -0.17 -12.67 -12.04
CA LEU A 327 -0.57 -11.29 -12.33
C LEU A 327 -1.96 -11.23 -12.98
N ARG A 328 -2.30 -12.21 -13.83
CA ARG A 328 -3.66 -12.37 -14.39
C ARG A 328 -4.70 -12.61 -13.31
N LEU A 329 -4.45 -13.48 -12.34
CA LEU A 329 -5.35 -13.70 -11.21
C LEU A 329 -5.49 -12.42 -10.36
N LEU A 330 -4.37 -11.79 -10.00
CA LEU A 330 -4.37 -10.57 -9.20
C LEU A 330 -5.07 -9.39 -9.90
N SER A 331 -5.21 -9.41 -11.23
CA SER A 331 -5.98 -8.39 -11.95
C SER A 331 -7.45 -8.34 -11.51
N PHE A 332 -8.05 -9.48 -11.14
CA PHE A 332 -9.41 -9.52 -10.58
C PHE A 332 -9.47 -8.95 -9.17
N SER A 333 -8.40 -9.14 -8.37
CA SER A 333 -8.31 -8.56 -7.02
C SER A 333 -8.41 -7.03 -7.03
N VAL A 334 -7.92 -6.37 -8.10
CA VAL A 334 -8.01 -4.91 -8.27
C VAL A 334 -9.45 -4.42 -8.16
N ILE A 335 -10.39 -5.14 -8.78
CA ILE A 335 -11.82 -4.78 -8.79
C ILE A 335 -12.36 -4.79 -7.35
N PHE A 336 -12.16 -5.91 -6.64
CA PHE A 336 -12.72 -6.10 -5.31
C PHE A 336 -12.06 -5.17 -4.28
N ALA A 337 -10.74 -5.05 -4.34
CA ALA A 337 -9.96 -4.18 -3.45
C ALA A 337 -10.38 -2.71 -3.55
N LEU A 338 -10.58 -2.20 -4.76
CA LEU A 338 -10.93 -0.80 -4.96
C LEU A 338 -12.40 -0.50 -4.66
N ILE A 339 -13.31 -1.44 -4.92
CA ILE A 339 -14.71 -1.32 -4.46
C ILE A 339 -14.75 -1.34 -2.92
N SER A 340 -13.99 -2.24 -2.28
CA SER A 340 -13.85 -2.28 -0.81
C SER A 340 -13.29 -0.97 -0.27
N SER A 341 -12.31 -0.36 -0.95
CA SER A 341 -11.73 0.92 -0.59
C SER A 341 -12.75 2.06 -0.58
N ILE A 342 -13.74 2.07 -1.48
CA ILE A 342 -14.83 3.06 -1.44
C ILE A 342 -15.67 2.87 -0.18
N TYR A 343 -16.09 1.64 0.12
CA TYR A 343 -16.87 1.38 1.33
C TYR A 343 -16.10 1.80 2.58
N THR A 344 -14.80 1.50 2.63
CA THR A 344 -13.93 1.83 3.76
C THR A 344 -13.71 3.34 3.87
N ASN A 345 -13.14 3.98 2.83
CA ASN A 345 -12.66 5.37 2.90
C ASN A 345 -13.81 6.39 2.79
N CYS A 346 -14.81 6.13 1.94
CA CYS A 346 -15.86 7.10 1.66
C CYS A 346 -17.09 6.93 2.56
N MET A 347 -17.21 5.84 3.31
CA MET A 347 -18.36 5.58 4.17
C MET A 347 -17.97 5.28 5.60
N LEU A 348 -17.24 4.19 5.86
CA LEU A 348 -16.97 3.71 7.21
C LEU A 348 -16.02 4.62 7.99
N ILE A 349 -14.92 5.08 7.38
CA ILE A 349 -13.98 6.03 8.01
C ILE A 349 -14.69 7.35 8.29
N ILE A 350 -15.43 7.90 7.31
CA ILE A 350 -16.17 9.14 7.46
C ILE A 350 -17.23 9.00 8.55
N GLY A 351 -17.83 7.81 8.64
CA GLY A 351 -18.84 7.47 9.66
C GLY A 351 -18.27 7.08 11.02
N ARG A 352 -16.94 7.15 11.22
CA ARG A 352 -16.26 6.75 12.47
C ARG A 352 -16.55 5.31 12.89
N GLU A 353 -16.58 4.40 11.93
CA GLU A 353 -16.90 2.97 12.12
C GLU A 353 -15.66 2.08 11.99
N GLU A 354 -14.52 2.51 12.53
CA GLU A 354 -13.23 1.83 12.41
C GLU A 354 -13.28 0.38 12.94
N LYS A 355 -14.11 0.12 13.96
CA LYS A 355 -14.32 -1.25 14.47
C LYS A 355 -14.88 -2.20 13.41
N LYS A 356 -15.76 -1.72 12.54
CA LYS A 356 -16.35 -2.52 11.47
C LYS A 356 -15.36 -2.79 10.35
N ILE A 357 -14.49 -1.81 10.08
CA ILE A 357 -13.36 -1.99 9.15
C ILE A 357 -12.45 -3.10 9.67
N LEU A 358 -12.08 -3.05 10.96
CA LEU A 358 -11.26 -4.08 11.58
C LEU A 358 -11.88 -5.47 11.45
N ILE A 359 -13.17 -5.61 11.74
CA ILE A 359 -13.87 -6.91 11.63
C ILE A 359 -13.74 -7.44 10.19
N GLY A 360 -14.03 -6.62 9.17
CA GLY A 360 -13.93 -7.03 7.78
C GLY A 360 -12.50 -7.43 7.38
N THR A 361 -11.52 -6.63 7.74
CA THR A 361 -10.11 -6.92 7.47
C THR A 361 -9.63 -8.17 8.19
N SER A 362 -10.03 -8.37 9.46
CA SER A 362 -9.66 -9.56 10.24
C SER A 362 -10.27 -10.85 9.66
N ILE A 363 -11.54 -10.84 9.29
CA ILE A 363 -12.20 -11.99 8.66
C ILE A 363 -11.46 -12.35 7.37
N SER A 364 -11.14 -11.36 6.55
CA SER A 364 -10.45 -11.59 5.27
C SER A 364 -8.99 -12.04 5.47
N ALA A 365 -8.31 -11.53 6.49
CA ALA A 365 -6.97 -11.97 6.86
C ALA A 365 -6.95 -13.42 7.31
N ILE A 366 -7.86 -13.83 8.18
CA ILE A 366 -7.99 -15.21 8.63
C ILE A 366 -8.29 -16.14 7.45
N PHE A 367 -9.24 -15.75 6.58
CA PHE A 367 -9.57 -16.50 5.39
C PHE A 367 -8.36 -16.65 4.46
N ASN A 368 -7.59 -15.58 4.23
CA ASN A 368 -6.38 -15.59 3.41
C ASN A 368 -5.31 -16.52 4.00
N ILE A 369 -5.03 -16.43 5.32
CA ILE A 369 -4.05 -17.30 5.97
C ILE A 369 -4.46 -18.78 5.85
N VAL A 370 -5.70 -19.12 6.23
CA VAL A 370 -6.18 -20.49 6.17
C VAL A 370 -6.16 -21.00 4.74
N GLY A 371 -6.62 -20.20 3.80
CA GLY A 371 -6.57 -20.52 2.37
C GLY A 371 -5.14 -20.75 1.86
N ASN A 372 -4.21 -19.89 2.25
CA ASN A 372 -2.79 -20.03 1.90
C ASN A 372 -2.16 -21.30 2.47
N LEU A 373 -2.41 -21.61 3.75
CA LEU A 373 -1.90 -22.84 4.37
C LEU A 373 -2.46 -24.10 3.70
N ILE A 374 -3.67 -24.04 3.16
CA ILE A 374 -4.27 -25.16 2.43
C ILE A 374 -3.75 -25.21 0.99
N LEU A 375 -3.80 -24.11 0.25
CA LEU A 375 -3.59 -24.12 -1.21
C LEU A 375 -2.12 -24.00 -1.63
N ILE A 376 -1.28 -23.27 -0.88
CA ILE A 376 0.13 -23.08 -1.27
C ILE A 376 0.88 -24.41 -1.36
N PRO A 377 0.75 -25.36 -0.41
CA PRO A 377 1.46 -26.65 -0.50
C PRO A 377 1.09 -27.48 -1.75
N TYR A 378 -0.07 -27.24 -2.36
CA TYR A 378 -0.52 -28.02 -3.53
C TYR A 378 -0.30 -27.30 -4.87
N ILE A 379 -0.53 -25.98 -4.90
CA ILE A 379 -0.52 -25.20 -6.15
C ILE A 379 0.36 -23.94 -6.08
N GLY A 380 1.22 -23.86 -5.06
CA GLY A 380 2.26 -22.82 -4.92
C GLY A 380 1.73 -21.40 -5.02
N MET A 381 2.42 -20.57 -5.81
CA MET A 381 2.10 -19.15 -6.00
C MET A 381 0.71 -18.89 -6.60
N ILE A 382 0.15 -19.86 -7.34
CA ILE A 382 -1.22 -19.75 -7.87
C ILE A 382 -2.21 -19.82 -6.72
N GLY A 383 -1.97 -20.67 -5.72
CA GLY A 383 -2.76 -20.75 -4.49
C GLY A 383 -2.79 -19.42 -3.75
N ALA A 384 -1.63 -18.78 -3.55
CA ALA A 384 -1.52 -17.48 -2.93
C ALA A 384 -2.31 -16.40 -3.71
N ALA A 385 -2.21 -16.38 -5.04
CA ALA A 385 -2.96 -15.42 -5.85
C ALA A 385 -4.47 -15.64 -5.76
N LEU A 386 -4.93 -16.91 -5.79
CA LEU A 386 -6.33 -17.26 -5.69
C LEU A 386 -6.92 -16.88 -4.33
N THR A 387 -6.21 -17.19 -3.24
CA THR A 387 -6.64 -16.80 -1.88
C THR A 387 -6.71 -15.29 -1.72
N THR A 388 -5.77 -14.53 -2.31
CA THR A 388 -5.81 -13.07 -2.32
C THR A 388 -7.05 -12.56 -3.05
N VAL A 389 -7.41 -13.11 -4.23
CA VAL A 389 -8.64 -12.73 -4.96
C VAL A 389 -9.88 -12.98 -4.10
N LEU A 390 -9.98 -14.16 -3.49
CA LEU A 390 -11.13 -14.54 -2.67
C LEU A 390 -11.20 -13.72 -1.37
N ALA A 391 -10.07 -13.41 -0.76
CA ALA A 391 -10.00 -12.60 0.44
C ALA A 391 -10.38 -11.13 0.17
N GLU A 392 -9.95 -10.54 -0.97
CA GLU A 392 -10.39 -9.19 -1.38
C GLU A 392 -11.91 -9.18 -1.71
N PHE A 393 -12.41 -10.23 -2.34
CA PHE A 393 -13.84 -10.38 -2.57
C PHE A 393 -14.64 -10.46 -1.26
N LEU A 394 -14.18 -11.28 -0.31
CA LEU A 394 -14.79 -11.39 1.02
C LEU A 394 -14.76 -10.07 1.77
N ASN A 395 -13.60 -9.38 1.76
CA ASN A 395 -13.44 -8.06 2.36
C ASN A 395 -14.45 -7.06 1.78
N MET A 396 -14.59 -7.03 0.45
CA MET A 396 -15.58 -6.19 -0.23
C MET A 396 -17.00 -6.50 0.23
N LEU A 397 -17.37 -7.77 0.37
CA LEU A 397 -18.72 -8.17 0.82
C LEU A 397 -19.00 -7.73 2.26
N VAL A 398 -18.03 -7.92 3.16
CA VAL A 398 -18.17 -7.54 4.58
C VAL A 398 -18.22 -6.01 4.73
N GLN A 399 -17.34 -5.27 4.04
CA GLN A 399 -17.37 -3.80 4.07
C GLN A 399 -18.67 -3.25 3.48
N ARG A 400 -19.17 -3.85 2.39
CA ARG A 400 -20.49 -3.52 1.83
C ARG A 400 -21.61 -3.75 2.84
N TYR A 401 -21.60 -4.87 3.55
CA TYR A 401 -22.61 -5.17 4.57
C TYR A 401 -22.67 -4.08 5.65
N TYR A 402 -21.53 -3.70 6.21
CA TYR A 402 -21.46 -2.65 7.23
C TYR A 402 -21.73 -1.24 6.71
N SER A 403 -21.54 -1.01 5.41
CA SER A 403 -21.78 0.29 4.78
C SER A 403 -23.24 0.55 4.40
N LYS A 404 -24.14 -0.44 4.49
CA LYS A 404 -25.55 -0.33 4.07
C LYS A 404 -26.28 0.87 4.64
N LYS A 405 -25.99 1.27 5.89
CA LYS A 405 -26.65 2.41 6.55
C LYS A 405 -26.36 3.77 5.91
N TYR A 406 -25.23 3.89 5.18
CA TYR A 406 -24.86 5.12 4.46
C TYR A 406 -25.48 5.19 3.06
N VAL A 407 -26.05 4.07 2.60
CA VAL A 407 -26.66 3.91 1.29
C VAL A 407 -28.12 3.54 1.49
N LEU A 408 -29.02 4.55 1.57
CA LEU A 408 -30.46 4.31 1.75
C LEU A 408 -31.15 3.81 0.47
N SER A 409 -30.49 3.83 -0.69
CA SER A 409 -31.01 3.20 -1.92
C SER A 409 -30.08 2.04 -2.30
N HIS A 410 -30.67 0.90 -2.64
CA HIS A 410 -29.97 -0.34 -2.97
C HIS A 410 -29.02 -0.24 -4.19
N ASN A 411 -29.01 0.88 -4.92
CA ASN A 411 -28.30 1.06 -6.18
C ASN A 411 -27.32 2.24 -6.14
N LEU A 412 -26.08 2.02 -5.65
CA LEU A 412 -24.96 2.96 -5.84
C LEU A 412 -24.59 3.11 -7.31
N ALA A 413 -24.55 2.00 -8.04
CA ALA A 413 -24.28 2.02 -9.47
C ALA A 413 -25.59 1.91 -10.28
N ASN A 414 -25.62 2.67 -11.38
CA ASN A 414 -26.65 2.53 -12.37
C ASN A 414 -26.32 1.29 -13.25
N TRP A 415 -27.31 0.47 -13.61
CA TRP A 415 -27.15 -0.65 -14.54
C TRP A 415 -26.44 -0.24 -15.83
N LYS A 416 -26.77 0.95 -16.37
CA LYS A 416 -26.06 1.53 -17.51
C LYS A 416 -24.56 1.64 -17.29
N THR A 417 -24.11 2.01 -16.08
CA THR A 417 -22.68 2.15 -15.75
C THR A 417 -21.98 0.80 -15.80
N PHE A 418 -22.60 -0.25 -15.24
CA PHE A 418 -22.07 -1.60 -15.36
C PHE A 418 -21.99 -2.08 -16.80
N ALA A 419 -23.06 -1.92 -17.57
CA ALA A 419 -23.08 -2.30 -18.99
C ALA A 419 -21.98 -1.56 -19.79
N CYS A 420 -21.84 -0.24 -19.58
CA CYS A 420 -20.79 0.54 -20.23
C CYS A 420 -19.38 0.09 -19.81
N SER A 421 -19.19 -0.27 -18.54
CA SER A 421 -17.90 -0.77 -18.05
C SER A 421 -17.55 -2.14 -18.62
N PHE A 422 -18.52 -3.04 -18.74
CA PHE A 422 -18.34 -4.33 -19.44
C PHE A 422 -18.02 -4.15 -20.93
N LEU A 423 -18.72 -3.25 -21.60
CA LEU A 423 -18.39 -2.89 -23.00
C LEU A 423 -16.96 -2.36 -23.10
N GLY A 424 -16.55 -1.49 -22.15
CA GLY A 424 -15.18 -0.98 -22.10
C GLY A 424 -14.15 -2.07 -21.88
N ALA A 425 -14.40 -3.01 -20.97
CA ALA A 425 -13.56 -4.19 -20.79
C ALA A 425 -13.47 -5.04 -22.05
N GLY A 426 -14.61 -5.26 -22.74
CA GLY A 426 -14.65 -5.95 -24.03
C GLY A 426 -13.82 -5.26 -25.12
N ILE A 427 -13.88 -3.93 -25.21
CA ILE A 427 -13.06 -3.15 -26.15
C ILE A 427 -11.56 -3.32 -25.85
N VAL A 428 -11.19 -3.27 -24.56
CA VAL A 428 -9.80 -3.48 -24.13
C VAL A 428 -9.34 -4.90 -24.49
N VAL A 429 -10.16 -5.92 -24.20
CA VAL A 429 -9.81 -7.32 -24.52
C VAL A 429 -9.65 -7.50 -26.04
N LEU A 430 -10.60 -7.04 -26.83
CA LEU A 430 -10.53 -7.15 -28.29
C LEU A 430 -9.36 -6.35 -28.87
N GLY A 431 -9.16 -5.12 -28.39
CA GLY A 431 -8.03 -4.29 -28.83
C GLY A 431 -6.68 -4.94 -28.50
N CYS A 432 -6.48 -5.40 -27.28
CA CYS A 432 -5.26 -6.09 -26.88
C CYS A 432 -5.08 -7.42 -27.65
N TRP A 433 -6.16 -8.17 -27.87
CA TRP A 433 -6.11 -9.40 -28.63
C TRP A 433 -5.67 -9.14 -30.08
N ALA A 434 -6.26 -8.15 -30.75
CA ALA A 434 -5.89 -7.77 -32.12
C ALA A 434 -4.43 -7.30 -32.20
N ILE A 435 -4.00 -6.45 -31.27
CA ILE A 435 -2.63 -5.93 -31.21
C ILE A 435 -1.64 -7.07 -30.97
N ASN A 436 -1.92 -8.00 -30.10
CA ASN A 436 -1.07 -9.18 -29.85
C ASN A 436 -0.95 -10.10 -31.09
N ARG A 437 -1.94 -10.07 -32.00
CA ARG A 437 -1.89 -10.80 -33.30
C ARG A 437 -1.08 -10.08 -34.35
N ILE A 438 -1.08 -8.75 -34.32
CA ILE A 438 -0.40 -7.91 -35.36
C ILE A 438 1.06 -7.69 -34.94
N ILE A 439 1.33 -7.40 -33.69
CA ILE A 439 2.67 -7.09 -33.21
C ILE A 439 3.25 -8.38 -32.60
N LEU A 440 4.02 -9.13 -33.40
CA LEU A 440 4.62 -10.39 -32.98
C LEU A 440 6.01 -10.19 -32.36
N GLY A 441 6.40 -11.06 -31.43
CA GLY A 441 7.70 -11.06 -30.75
C GLY A 441 7.62 -10.78 -29.24
N ASP A 442 8.66 -11.16 -28.51
CA ASP A 442 8.70 -11.08 -27.03
C ASP A 442 9.90 -10.26 -26.52
N THR A 443 10.29 -9.22 -27.26
CA THR A 443 11.31 -8.28 -26.80
C THR A 443 10.69 -7.19 -25.94
N VAL A 444 11.52 -6.52 -25.13
CA VAL A 444 11.09 -5.40 -24.27
C VAL A 444 10.49 -4.27 -25.13
N MET A 445 11.12 -3.96 -26.26
CA MET A 445 10.67 -2.89 -27.15
C MET A 445 9.31 -3.22 -27.79
N ILE A 446 9.12 -4.46 -28.24
CA ILE A 446 7.84 -4.93 -28.79
C ILE A 446 6.75 -4.92 -27.72
N SER A 447 7.07 -5.34 -26.50
CA SER A 447 6.16 -5.30 -25.36
C SER A 447 5.75 -3.86 -25.01
N ALA A 448 6.68 -2.91 -25.04
CA ALA A 448 6.39 -1.50 -24.84
C ALA A 448 5.48 -0.96 -25.97
N LEU A 449 5.77 -1.30 -27.21
CA LEU A 449 4.93 -0.93 -28.36
C LEU A 449 3.50 -1.49 -28.21
N ARG A 450 3.36 -2.75 -27.78
CA ARG A 450 2.04 -3.37 -27.53
C ARG A 450 1.25 -2.60 -26.47
N ILE A 451 1.89 -2.23 -25.35
CA ILE A 451 1.21 -1.49 -24.27
C ILE A 451 0.79 -0.11 -24.76
N VAL A 452 1.70 0.63 -25.41
CA VAL A 452 1.41 1.98 -25.91
C VAL A 452 0.28 1.93 -26.94
N THR A 453 0.36 1.04 -27.92
CA THR A 453 -0.69 0.91 -28.94
C THR A 453 -2.02 0.45 -28.35
N ALA A 454 -2.00 -0.47 -27.38
CA ALA A 454 -3.21 -0.91 -26.67
C ALA A 454 -3.89 0.24 -25.93
N ILE A 455 -3.14 1.07 -25.24
CA ILE A 455 -3.67 2.27 -24.56
C ILE A 455 -4.20 3.28 -25.58
N MET A 456 -3.42 3.58 -26.64
CA MET A 456 -3.79 4.57 -27.66
C MET A 456 -5.02 4.17 -28.48
N VAL A 457 -5.29 2.88 -28.61
CA VAL A 457 -6.48 2.38 -29.30
C VAL A 457 -7.65 2.22 -28.34
N SER A 458 -7.46 1.54 -27.20
CA SER A 458 -8.57 1.17 -26.33
C SER A 458 -9.15 2.35 -25.56
N VAL A 459 -8.32 3.28 -25.08
CA VAL A 459 -8.81 4.41 -24.26
C VAL A 459 -9.66 5.38 -25.10
N PRO A 460 -9.21 5.88 -26.26
CA PRO A 460 -10.05 6.74 -27.09
C PRO A 460 -11.31 6.04 -27.59
N SER A 461 -11.21 4.76 -28.03
CA SER A 461 -12.37 3.98 -28.46
C SER A 461 -13.42 3.86 -27.38
N TYR A 462 -12.99 3.56 -26.14
CA TYR A 462 -13.90 3.48 -25.01
C TYR A 462 -14.54 4.85 -24.68
N LEU A 463 -13.74 5.93 -24.66
CA LEU A 463 -14.26 7.27 -24.43
C LEU A 463 -15.28 7.69 -25.50
N LEU A 464 -15.01 7.41 -26.77
CA LEU A 464 -15.95 7.69 -27.88
C LEU A 464 -17.27 6.96 -27.68
N ILE A 465 -17.25 5.70 -27.27
CA ILE A 465 -18.48 4.93 -26.97
C ILE A 465 -19.23 5.52 -25.79
N LEU A 466 -18.54 5.92 -24.71
CA LEU A 466 -19.18 6.58 -23.58
C LEU A 466 -19.84 7.91 -23.93
N ILE A 467 -19.23 8.67 -24.84
CA ILE A 467 -19.79 9.92 -25.38
C ILE A 467 -21.02 9.61 -26.28
N ALA A 468 -20.91 8.63 -27.20
CA ALA A 468 -22.00 8.22 -28.08
C ALA A 468 -23.22 7.71 -27.30
N LEU A 469 -22.99 6.95 -26.21
CA LEU A 469 -24.05 6.48 -25.29
C LEU A 469 -24.57 7.58 -24.35
N LYS A 470 -24.04 8.81 -24.45
CA LYS A 470 -24.39 9.98 -23.62
C LYS A 470 -24.36 9.62 -22.13
N HIS A 471 -23.27 8.93 -21.69
CA HIS A 471 -23.18 8.52 -20.29
C HIS A 471 -23.09 9.76 -19.38
N LYS A 472 -24.01 9.90 -18.42
CA LYS A 472 -24.21 11.11 -17.59
C LYS A 472 -22.92 11.60 -16.91
N THR A 473 -22.11 10.69 -16.38
CA THR A 473 -20.85 11.05 -15.69
C THR A 473 -19.83 11.68 -16.63
N ILE A 474 -19.67 11.14 -17.84
CA ILE A 474 -18.72 11.65 -18.84
C ILE A 474 -19.20 12.97 -19.44
N VAL A 475 -20.48 13.05 -19.80
CA VAL A 475 -21.08 14.30 -20.34
C VAL A 475 -20.95 15.43 -19.32
N ALA A 476 -21.20 15.16 -18.02
CA ALA A 476 -21.04 16.14 -16.96
C ALA A 476 -19.57 16.58 -16.77
N MET A 477 -18.60 15.68 -16.94
CA MET A 477 -17.17 16.01 -16.89
C MET A 477 -16.76 16.90 -18.08
N LEU A 478 -17.15 16.53 -19.29
CA LEU A 478 -16.87 17.31 -20.51
C LEU A 478 -17.51 18.71 -20.46
N GLY A 479 -18.74 18.82 -19.96
CA GLY A 479 -19.42 20.10 -19.77
C GLY A 479 -18.67 21.03 -18.80
N LYS A 480 -18.09 20.49 -17.73
CA LYS A 480 -17.27 21.27 -16.79
C LYS A 480 -15.92 21.71 -17.38
N PHE A 481 -15.33 20.91 -18.28
CA PHE A 481 -14.12 21.32 -19.01
C PHE A 481 -14.43 22.44 -20.01
N LYS A 482 -15.55 22.34 -20.75
CA LYS A 482 -15.97 23.37 -21.71
C LYS A 482 -16.29 24.71 -21.07
N ASN A 483 -16.77 24.72 -19.82
CA ASN A 483 -17.09 25.96 -19.09
C ASN A 483 -15.88 26.59 -18.35
N ARG A 484 -14.70 25.95 -18.42
CA ARG A 484 -13.45 26.47 -17.82
C ARG A 484 -12.43 26.95 -18.84
N MET A 485 -12.64 26.66 -20.14
CA MET A 485 -11.98 27.29 -21.28
C MET A 485 -12.78 28.50 -21.74
#